data_fd04f256a5b43549607c623a7f99dc6c
#
_entry.id   fd04f256a5b43549607c623a7f99dc6c
#
_cell.length_a   1.000
_cell.length_b   1.000
_cell.length_c   1.000
_cell.angle_alpha   90.00
_cell.angle_beta   90.00
_cell.angle_gamma   90.00
#
_symmetry.space_group_name_H-M   'P 1'
#
loop_
_entity.id
_entity.type
_entity.pdbx_description
1 polymer ?
#
loop_
_entity_poly.entity_id
_entity_poly.type
_entity_poly.pdbx_seq_one_letter_code
_entity_poly.pdbx_strand_id
1 'polypeptide(L)'
;AKEQIGFADMVLLNKIDLINPEDLPELEYKIRNLNGAARICQTRNSDVDIGTILDLRGLDLEVKVEKHDHNHSHTEDIETVAIATPGDLDGVKVSQWFRELIAEFGERIMRMKGILNLRKDTDQFVFQGVHMLFEGRPGRAWATDEERLNRLVFIGRDLDKEKITQGFMGCITTDNGAAASDDVDPFGRKQDVSKFTLDQIRYWVQTILTFPPDAPIVVKEVPCVKAGCPPVETAIMVFLKNEPPRTFKILARINEVTFDHVYNLIENPLPCC
;
A
#
# COMPACT_ATOMS: atom_id res chain seq x y z
N ALA A 1 -7.42 -21.92 2.66
CA ALA A 1 -6.75 -21.57 3.93
C ALA A 1 -5.40 -20.87 3.70
N LYS A 2 -4.45 -21.45 2.91
CA LYS A 2 -3.11 -20.85 2.67
C LYS A 2 -3.21 -19.41 2.13
N GLU A 3 -4.03 -19.17 1.12
CA GLU A 3 -4.23 -17.84 0.54
C GLU A 3 -4.78 -16.83 1.57
N GLN A 4 -5.76 -17.22 2.37
CA GLN A 4 -6.30 -16.37 3.42
C GLN A 4 -5.24 -15.95 4.43
N ILE A 5 -4.34 -16.87 4.81
CA ILE A 5 -3.20 -16.56 5.68
C ILE A 5 -2.24 -15.59 4.98
N GLY A 6 -1.97 -15.81 3.68
CA GLY A 6 -1.09 -14.93 2.89
C GLY A 6 -1.58 -13.48 2.85
N PHE A 7 -2.89 -13.25 2.84
CA PHE A 7 -3.48 -11.90 2.82
C PHE A 7 -3.71 -11.27 4.20
N ALA A 8 -3.62 -12.06 5.28
CA ALA A 8 -4.00 -11.61 6.61
C ALA A 8 -3.03 -10.59 7.22
N ASP A 9 -3.54 -9.57 7.89
CA ASP A 9 -2.78 -8.71 8.81
C ASP A 9 -2.66 -9.37 10.18
N MET A 10 -3.67 -10.16 10.56
CA MET A 10 -3.73 -10.91 11.81
C MET A 10 -4.33 -12.29 11.56
N VAL A 11 -3.76 -13.28 12.22
CA VAL A 11 -4.27 -14.65 12.24
C VAL A 11 -4.70 -14.98 13.67
N LEU A 12 -5.98 -15.27 13.85
CA LEU A 12 -6.49 -15.75 15.12
C LEU A 12 -6.44 -17.28 15.14
N LEU A 13 -5.53 -17.84 15.94
CA LEU A 13 -5.47 -19.27 16.23
C LEU A 13 -6.49 -19.58 17.31
N ASN A 14 -7.69 -19.93 16.87
CA ASN A 14 -8.78 -20.23 17.79
C ASN A 14 -8.83 -21.71 18.15
N LYS A 15 -9.46 -22.01 19.28
CA LYS A 15 -9.62 -23.37 19.84
C LYS A 15 -8.27 -24.03 20.24
N ILE A 16 -7.34 -23.23 20.76
CA ILE A 16 -6.05 -23.74 21.23
C ILE A 16 -6.19 -24.72 22.42
N ASP A 17 -7.36 -24.76 23.05
CA ASP A 17 -7.72 -25.72 24.10
C ASP A 17 -7.94 -27.14 23.58
N LEU A 18 -8.08 -27.32 22.25
CA LEU A 18 -8.31 -28.63 21.62
C LEU A 18 -7.04 -29.26 21.05
N ILE A 19 -5.88 -28.60 21.14
CA ILE A 19 -4.60 -29.11 20.65
C ILE A 19 -3.60 -29.24 21.79
N ASN A 20 -2.61 -30.11 21.62
CA ASN A 20 -1.55 -30.24 22.60
C ASN A 20 -0.71 -28.94 22.60
N PRO A 21 -0.33 -28.41 23.76
CA PRO A 21 0.50 -27.21 23.85
C PRO A 21 1.85 -27.34 23.11
N GLU A 22 2.37 -28.56 22.97
CA GLU A 22 3.62 -28.86 22.27
C GLU A 22 3.50 -28.70 20.74
N ASP A 23 2.28 -28.77 20.16
CA ASP A 23 2.05 -28.66 18.72
C ASP A 23 1.86 -27.17 18.28
N LEU A 24 1.59 -26.26 19.22
CA LEU A 24 1.37 -24.84 18.94
C LEU A 24 2.56 -24.15 18.25
N PRO A 25 3.82 -24.36 18.72
CA PRO A 25 4.98 -23.73 18.07
C PRO A 25 5.15 -24.17 16.62
N GLU A 26 4.89 -25.45 16.32
CA GLU A 26 4.97 -25.96 14.95
C GLU A 26 3.89 -25.35 14.05
N LEU A 27 2.69 -25.18 14.57
CA LEU A 27 1.58 -24.54 13.85
C LEU A 27 1.87 -23.07 13.56
N GLU A 28 2.37 -22.33 14.56
CA GLU A 28 2.78 -20.95 14.37
C GLU A 28 3.92 -20.81 13.36
N TYR A 29 4.90 -21.70 13.41
CA TYR A 29 5.99 -21.74 12.45
C TYR A 29 5.48 -21.93 11.01
N LYS A 30 4.53 -22.86 10.79
CA LYS A 30 3.89 -23.07 9.48
C LYS A 30 3.17 -21.81 8.98
N ILE A 31 2.49 -21.07 9.88
CA ILE A 31 1.81 -19.83 9.52
C ILE A 31 2.81 -18.73 9.20
N ARG A 32 3.88 -18.60 9.98
CA ARG A 32 4.95 -17.60 9.73
C ARG A 32 5.69 -17.85 8.42
N ASN A 33 5.85 -19.12 8.02
CA ASN A 33 6.42 -19.45 6.72
C ASN A 33 5.52 -19.00 5.54
N LEU A 34 4.19 -19.01 5.74
CA LEU A 34 3.25 -18.51 4.75
C LEU A 34 3.13 -16.98 4.77
N ASN A 35 3.14 -16.39 5.95
CA ASN A 35 3.02 -14.95 6.14
C ASN A 35 3.77 -14.50 7.40
N GLY A 36 5.04 -14.18 7.24
CA GLY A 36 5.88 -13.68 8.32
C GLY A 36 5.46 -12.30 8.86
N ALA A 37 4.66 -11.54 8.12
CA ALA A 37 4.20 -10.20 8.49
C ALA A 37 2.88 -10.20 9.29
N ALA A 38 2.16 -11.32 9.36
CA ALA A 38 0.92 -11.40 10.11
C ALA A 38 1.18 -11.46 11.62
N ARG A 39 0.38 -10.73 12.38
CA ARG A 39 0.30 -10.95 13.82
C ARG A 39 -0.45 -12.25 14.09
N ILE A 40 0.09 -13.11 14.98
CA ILE A 40 -0.59 -14.33 15.41
C ILE A 40 -1.11 -14.10 16.82
N CYS A 41 -2.40 -14.30 17.03
CA CYS A 41 -3.05 -14.22 18.32
C CYS A 41 -3.71 -15.55 18.65
N GLN A 42 -3.31 -16.17 19.75
CA GLN A 42 -3.91 -17.41 20.26
C GLN A 42 -5.18 -17.07 21.02
N THR A 43 -6.29 -17.74 20.70
CA THR A 43 -7.59 -17.50 21.31
C THR A 43 -8.32 -18.78 21.69
N ARG A 44 -9.25 -18.67 22.65
CA ARG A 44 -10.22 -19.72 23.01
C ARG A 44 -11.60 -19.16 22.87
N ASN A 45 -12.52 -19.92 22.27
CA ASN A 45 -13.90 -19.48 22.03
C ASN A 45 -14.00 -18.12 21.32
N SER A 46 -13.00 -17.78 20.49
CA SER A 46 -12.88 -16.48 19.82
C SER A 46 -12.83 -15.28 20.78
N ASP A 47 -12.41 -15.50 22.03
CA ASP A 47 -12.22 -14.45 23.02
C ASP A 47 -10.95 -13.69 22.69
N VAL A 48 -11.11 -12.46 22.22
CA VAL A 48 -10.04 -11.54 21.83
C VAL A 48 -10.49 -10.11 22.08
N ASP A 49 -9.59 -9.28 22.57
CA ASP A 49 -9.88 -7.86 22.71
C ASP A 49 -10.14 -7.23 21.35
N ILE A 50 -11.32 -6.65 21.18
CA ILE A 50 -11.79 -6.02 19.95
C ILE A 50 -10.84 -4.86 19.55
N GLY A 51 -10.27 -4.13 20.52
CA GLY A 51 -9.29 -3.07 20.26
C GLY A 51 -8.08 -3.59 19.50
N THR A 52 -7.61 -4.81 19.84
CA THR A 52 -6.50 -5.48 19.15
C THR A 52 -6.82 -5.76 17.68
N ILE A 53 -8.08 -6.05 17.34
CA ILE A 53 -8.51 -6.32 15.96
C ILE A 53 -8.77 -5.02 15.20
N LEU A 54 -9.40 -4.03 15.83
CA LEU A 54 -9.79 -2.78 15.18
C LEU A 54 -8.62 -1.80 15.02
N ASP A 55 -7.64 -1.84 15.91
CA ASP A 55 -6.44 -0.99 15.85
C ASP A 55 -5.29 -1.65 15.07
N LEU A 56 -5.61 -2.49 14.11
CA LEU A 56 -4.67 -3.01 13.13
C LEU A 56 -4.21 -1.88 12.21
N ARG A 57 -3.51 -0.90 12.78
CA ARG A 57 -2.65 0.02 12.02
C ARG A 57 -1.51 -0.84 11.48
N GLY A 58 -1.74 -1.40 10.30
CA GLY A 58 -1.00 -2.48 9.67
C GLY A 58 0.51 -2.30 9.47
N LEU A 59 1.22 -1.66 10.40
CA LEU A 59 2.61 -1.25 10.24
C LEU A 59 3.53 -1.53 11.43
N ASP A 60 3.15 -2.37 12.36
CA ASP A 60 4.15 -2.97 13.25
C ASP A 60 4.91 -4.06 12.48
N LEU A 61 5.82 -3.62 11.60
CA LEU A 61 6.81 -4.48 10.98
C LEU A 61 7.93 -4.80 12.01
N GLU A 62 7.60 -5.39 13.14
CA GLU A 62 8.54 -6.18 13.90
C GLU A 62 8.76 -7.52 13.19
N VAL A 63 9.17 -7.46 11.93
CA VAL A 63 9.65 -8.64 11.23
C VAL A 63 11.03 -8.94 11.79
N LYS A 64 11.11 -9.86 12.74
CA LYS A 64 12.37 -10.55 13.02
C LYS A 64 12.70 -11.35 11.76
N VAL A 65 13.56 -10.79 10.93
CA VAL A 65 14.16 -11.52 9.80
C VAL A 65 15.16 -12.50 10.42
N GLU A 66 14.65 -13.63 10.88
CA GLU A 66 15.51 -14.75 11.21
C GLU A 66 16.02 -15.33 9.88
N LYS A 67 17.32 -15.29 9.70
CA LYS A 67 18.00 -15.98 8.60
C LYS A 67 17.86 -17.47 8.82
N HIS A 68 16.81 -18.06 8.27
CA HIS A 68 16.70 -19.52 8.20
C HIS A 68 16.95 -19.96 6.77
N ASP A 69 18.13 -20.53 6.58
CA ASP A 69 18.45 -21.40 5.45
C ASP A 69 17.70 -22.72 5.63
N HIS A 70 16.61 -22.89 4.93
CA HIS A 70 15.97 -24.20 4.81
C HIS A 70 15.61 -24.50 3.36
N ASN A 71 16.31 -25.50 2.88
CA ASN A 71 16.08 -26.22 1.64
C ASN A 71 14.79 -27.04 1.78
N HIS A 72 13.69 -26.63 1.15
CA HIS A 72 12.47 -27.44 1.05
C HIS A 72 11.93 -27.49 -0.37
N SER A 73 11.53 -28.70 -0.76
CA SER A 73 11.00 -29.07 -2.06
C SER A 73 9.69 -28.36 -2.38
N HIS A 74 9.62 -27.81 -3.59
CA HIS A 74 8.56 -26.97 -4.09
C HIS A 74 7.32 -27.77 -4.52
N THR A 75 6.21 -27.49 -3.85
CA THR A 75 4.85 -27.71 -4.37
C THR A 75 4.10 -26.39 -4.23
N GLU A 76 3.65 -25.79 -5.32
CA GLU A 76 2.74 -24.59 -5.45
C GLU A 76 2.70 -23.64 -4.23
N ASP A 77 3.83 -23.27 -3.67
CA ASP A 77 3.87 -22.72 -2.32
C ASP A 77 3.97 -21.20 -2.34
N ILE A 78 3.12 -20.58 -1.52
CA ILE A 78 3.22 -19.17 -1.16
C ILE A 78 4.51 -19.01 -0.38
N GLU A 79 5.33 -18.05 -0.79
CA GLU A 79 6.61 -17.74 -0.17
C GLU A 79 6.69 -16.27 0.25
N THR A 80 7.58 -16.01 1.18
CA THR A 80 7.84 -14.66 1.69
C THR A 80 9.24 -14.23 1.32
N VAL A 81 9.34 -13.07 0.67
CA VAL A 81 10.60 -12.35 0.45
C VAL A 81 10.66 -11.17 1.41
N ALA A 82 11.59 -11.19 2.35
CA ALA A 82 11.80 -10.11 3.31
C ALA A 82 13.18 -9.48 3.11
N ILE A 83 13.22 -8.15 3.08
CA ILE A 83 14.43 -7.35 2.92
C ILE A 83 14.52 -6.39 4.09
N ALA A 84 15.67 -6.34 4.76
CA ALA A 84 15.99 -5.35 5.77
C ALA A 84 17.41 -4.84 5.50
N THR A 85 17.56 -3.54 5.24
CA THR A 85 18.85 -2.94 4.91
C THR A 85 18.89 -1.47 5.31
N PRO A 86 20.02 -0.98 5.85
CA PRO A 86 20.24 0.44 6.01
C PRO A 86 20.50 1.12 4.66
N GLY A 87 20.55 2.44 4.68
CA GLY A 87 20.93 3.29 3.54
C GLY A 87 19.78 4.15 3.04
N ASP A 88 20.14 5.28 2.48
CA ASP A 88 19.20 6.22 1.88
C ASP A 88 18.82 5.76 0.49
N LEU A 89 17.54 5.79 0.17
CA LEU A 89 17.02 5.40 -1.13
C LEU A 89 16.84 6.59 -2.06
N ASP A 90 17.20 6.40 -3.31
CA ASP A 90 16.84 7.32 -4.40
C ASP A 90 15.37 7.09 -4.79
N GLY A 91 14.53 8.12 -4.60
CA GLY A 91 13.11 8.03 -4.87
C GLY A 91 12.78 7.70 -6.33
N VAL A 92 13.56 8.19 -7.30
CA VAL A 92 13.38 7.90 -8.74
C VAL A 92 13.67 6.43 -9.04
N LYS A 93 14.80 5.92 -8.52
CA LYS A 93 15.17 4.51 -8.69
C LYS A 93 14.15 3.57 -8.04
N VAL A 94 13.70 3.91 -6.83
CA VAL A 94 12.65 3.14 -6.13
C VAL A 94 11.37 3.10 -6.95
N SER A 95 10.94 4.24 -7.49
CA SER A 95 9.76 4.34 -8.36
C SER A 95 9.87 3.47 -9.60
N GLN A 96 11.03 3.51 -10.25
CA GLN A 96 11.27 2.69 -11.43
C GLN A 96 11.27 1.21 -11.09
N TRP A 97 12.00 0.83 -10.04
CA TRP A 97 12.06 -0.56 -9.56
C TRP A 97 10.67 -1.12 -9.21
N PHE A 98 9.82 -0.34 -8.53
CA PHE A 98 8.46 -0.79 -8.23
C PHE A 98 7.62 -0.99 -9.48
N ARG A 99 7.74 -0.12 -10.50
CA ARG A 99 7.03 -0.32 -11.77
C ARG A 99 7.47 -1.61 -12.47
N GLU A 100 8.76 -1.86 -12.51
CA GLU A 100 9.34 -3.08 -13.08
C GLU A 100 8.89 -4.32 -12.29
N LEU A 101 8.95 -4.26 -10.96
CA LEU A 101 8.49 -5.31 -10.06
C LEU A 101 7.03 -5.68 -10.30
N ILE A 102 6.14 -4.67 -10.37
CA ILE A 102 4.71 -4.90 -10.59
C ILE A 102 4.44 -5.39 -12.01
N ALA A 103 5.15 -4.90 -13.01
CA ALA A 103 5.00 -5.37 -14.37
C ALA A 103 5.37 -6.85 -14.52
N GLU A 104 6.38 -7.32 -13.78
CA GLU A 104 6.87 -8.70 -13.87
C GLU A 104 6.18 -9.67 -12.91
N PHE A 105 5.98 -9.24 -11.66
CA PHE A 105 5.50 -10.11 -10.57
C PHE A 105 4.11 -9.74 -10.05
N GLY A 106 3.47 -8.68 -10.54
CA GLY A 106 2.29 -8.11 -9.90
C GLY A 106 1.15 -9.08 -9.68
N GLU A 107 0.85 -9.95 -10.64
CA GLU A 107 -0.18 -10.99 -10.50
C GLU A 107 0.21 -12.09 -9.50
N ARG A 108 1.51 -12.30 -9.30
CA ARG A 108 2.06 -13.30 -8.38
C ARG A 108 2.23 -12.77 -6.96
N ILE A 109 2.36 -11.43 -6.80
CA ILE A 109 2.43 -10.79 -5.49
C ILE A 109 1.03 -10.71 -4.90
N MET A 110 0.79 -11.46 -3.83
CA MET A 110 -0.46 -11.45 -3.09
C MET A 110 -0.54 -10.27 -2.13
N ARG A 111 0.60 -9.97 -1.49
CA ARG A 111 0.72 -8.89 -0.52
C ARG A 111 2.12 -8.29 -0.52
N MET A 112 2.19 -7.01 -0.30
CA MET A 112 3.44 -6.30 -0.02
C MET A 112 3.24 -5.24 1.05
N LYS A 113 4.26 -5.04 1.86
CA LYS A 113 4.34 -3.97 2.87
C LYS A 113 5.78 -3.53 3.02
N GLY A 114 5.96 -2.27 3.39
CA GLY A 114 7.31 -1.81 3.71
C GLY A 114 7.36 -0.41 4.31
N ILE A 115 8.52 -0.16 4.89
CA ILE A 115 8.95 1.15 5.37
C ILE A 115 10.24 1.46 4.64
N LEU A 116 10.30 2.62 4.01
CA LEU A 116 11.44 3.09 3.24
C LEU A 116 12.03 4.35 3.86
N ASN A 117 13.35 4.44 3.85
CA ASN A 117 14.10 5.62 4.18
C ASN A 117 14.47 6.34 2.87
N LEU A 118 13.62 7.24 2.42
CA LEU A 118 13.89 8.03 1.23
C LEU A 118 14.89 9.15 1.57
N ARG A 119 15.86 9.34 0.69
CA ARG A 119 16.87 10.39 0.84
C ARG A 119 16.19 11.75 0.98
N LYS A 120 16.66 12.56 1.94
CA LYS A 120 16.16 13.89 2.31
C LYS A 120 14.81 13.91 3.04
N ASP A 121 14.12 12.79 3.19
CA ASP A 121 12.90 12.76 3.98
C ASP A 121 13.20 12.64 5.48
N THR A 122 12.46 13.40 6.27
CA THR A 122 12.48 13.30 7.72
C THR A 122 11.57 12.21 8.23
N ASP A 123 10.61 11.80 7.41
CA ASP A 123 9.59 10.85 7.75
C ASP A 123 9.84 9.49 7.08
N GLN A 124 9.31 8.46 7.71
CA GLN A 124 9.23 7.15 7.10
C GLN A 124 8.32 7.23 5.88
N PHE A 125 8.68 6.57 4.79
CA PHE A 125 7.75 6.33 3.70
C PHE A 125 7.19 4.92 3.83
N VAL A 126 5.89 4.84 3.98
CA VAL A 126 5.19 3.59 4.22
C VAL A 126 4.41 3.18 2.98
N PHE A 127 4.57 1.94 2.55
CA PHE A 127 3.75 1.40 1.47
C PHE A 127 3.10 0.08 1.85
N GLN A 128 1.97 -0.18 1.25
CA GLN A 128 1.27 -1.46 1.34
C GLN A 128 0.56 -1.78 0.03
N GLY A 129 0.40 -3.05 -0.24
CA GLY A 129 -0.31 -3.51 -1.43
C GLY A 129 -0.95 -4.86 -1.24
N VAL A 130 -2.06 -5.07 -1.95
CA VAL A 130 -2.76 -6.34 -2.07
C VAL A 130 -3.03 -6.56 -3.55
N HIS A 131 -2.49 -7.62 -4.12
CA HIS A 131 -2.46 -7.84 -5.57
C HIS A 131 -1.88 -6.63 -6.33
N MET A 132 -2.53 -6.22 -7.40
CA MET A 132 -2.12 -5.08 -8.23
C MET A 132 -2.41 -3.71 -7.62
N LEU A 133 -3.12 -3.67 -6.47
CA LEU A 133 -3.44 -2.42 -5.78
C LEU A 133 -2.41 -2.15 -4.72
N PHE A 134 -1.67 -1.07 -4.86
CA PHE A 134 -0.74 -0.61 -3.84
C PHE A 134 -0.89 0.89 -3.60
N GLU A 135 -0.56 1.29 -2.40
CA GLU A 135 -0.55 2.68 -1.97
C GLU A 135 0.70 2.97 -1.15
N GLY A 136 1.19 4.20 -1.25
CA GLY A 136 2.28 4.70 -0.44
C GLY A 136 1.89 6.00 0.23
N ARG A 137 2.40 6.25 1.44
CA ARG A 137 2.13 7.48 2.18
C ARG A 137 3.27 7.81 3.14
N PRO A 138 3.41 9.08 3.53
CA PRO A 138 4.27 9.43 4.67
C PRO A 138 3.79 8.71 5.93
N GLY A 139 4.74 8.18 6.69
CA GLY A 139 4.52 7.59 8.00
C GLY A 139 4.82 8.58 9.12
N ARG A 140 5.30 8.08 10.25
CA ARG A 140 5.81 8.92 11.33
C ARG A 140 7.21 9.45 11.00
N ALA A 141 7.60 10.52 11.66
CA ALA A 141 8.99 10.95 11.64
C ALA A 141 9.92 9.88 12.21
N TRP A 142 11.13 9.78 11.65
CA TRP A 142 12.19 8.97 12.24
C TRP A 142 12.60 9.60 13.59
N ALA A 143 12.71 8.78 14.64
CA ALA A 143 13.26 9.29 15.91
C ALA A 143 14.76 9.60 15.75
N THR A 144 15.26 10.54 16.55
CA THR A 144 16.62 11.05 16.43
C THR A 144 17.70 9.98 16.66
N ASP A 145 17.39 8.98 17.46
CA ASP A 145 18.24 7.85 17.86
C ASP A 145 17.85 6.55 17.18
N GLU A 146 16.90 6.58 16.25
CA GLU A 146 16.43 5.41 15.52
C GLU A 146 17.31 5.12 14.29
N GLU A 147 17.76 3.88 14.17
CA GLU A 147 18.41 3.43 12.95
C GLU A 147 17.40 3.40 11.79
N ARG A 148 17.67 4.17 10.74
CA ARG A 148 16.81 4.25 9.55
C ARG A 148 16.99 3.03 8.67
N LEU A 149 16.15 2.02 8.90
CA LEU A 149 16.17 0.77 8.15
C LEU A 149 15.04 0.72 7.13
N ASN A 150 15.40 0.38 5.91
CA ASN A 150 14.43 -0.03 4.91
C ASN A 150 13.97 -1.45 5.22
N ARG A 151 12.69 -1.65 5.35
CA ARG A 151 12.08 -2.96 5.64
C ARG A 151 10.97 -3.23 4.65
N LEU A 152 11.08 -4.32 3.91
CA LEU A 152 10.10 -4.71 2.89
C LEU A 152 9.76 -6.18 3.04
N VAL A 153 8.51 -6.50 2.83
CA VAL A 153 8.00 -7.87 2.78
C VAL A 153 7.11 -8.02 1.56
N PHE A 154 7.38 -9.04 0.77
CA PHE A 154 6.55 -9.50 -0.34
C PHE A 154 6.09 -10.92 -0.05
N ILE A 155 4.82 -11.19 -0.25
CA ILE A 155 4.20 -12.51 -0.09
C ILE A 155 3.56 -12.85 -1.41
N GLY A 156 3.88 -13.99 -1.96
CA GLY A 156 3.36 -14.38 -3.28
C GLY A 156 3.81 -15.77 -3.70
N ARG A 157 3.64 -16.07 -4.98
CA ARG A 157 4.03 -17.34 -5.62
C ARG A 157 5.14 -17.09 -6.61
N ASP A 158 6.07 -18.03 -6.70
CA ASP A 158 7.18 -17.99 -7.67
C ASP A 158 7.89 -16.63 -7.70
N LEU A 159 8.18 -16.08 -6.53
CA LEU A 159 8.90 -14.82 -6.38
C LEU A 159 10.40 -15.07 -6.49
N ASP A 160 11.05 -14.42 -7.47
CA ASP A 160 12.50 -14.44 -7.57
C ASP A 160 13.12 -13.53 -6.48
N LYS A 161 13.44 -14.15 -5.34
CA LYS A 161 14.01 -13.46 -4.17
C LYS A 161 15.29 -12.72 -4.50
N GLU A 162 16.17 -13.34 -5.30
CA GLU A 162 17.46 -12.73 -5.64
C GLU A 162 17.24 -11.50 -6.51
N LYS A 163 16.42 -11.60 -7.54
CA LYS A 163 16.12 -10.50 -8.45
C LYS A 163 15.43 -9.34 -7.73
N ILE A 164 14.44 -9.64 -6.89
CA ILE A 164 13.74 -8.63 -6.08
C ILE A 164 14.72 -7.92 -5.15
N THR A 165 15.58 -8.68 -4.45
CA THR A 165 16.55 -8.11 -3.51
C THR A 165 17.61 -7.29 -4.24
N GLN A 166 18.20 -7.80 -5.33
CA GLN A 166 19.23 -7.09 -6.10
C GLN A 166 18.68 -5.80 -6.71
N GLY A 167 17.46 -5.85 -7.29
CA GLY A 167 16.80 -4.68 -7.82
C GLY A 167 16.58 -3.60 -6.76
N PHE A 168 16.14 -3.99 -5.56
CA PHE A 168 16.00 -3.07 -4.45
C PHE A 168 17.33 -2.48 -3.97
N MET A 169 18.38 -3.30 -3.85
CA MET A 169 19.72 -2.82 -3.44
C MET A 169 20.28 -1.80 -4.42
N GLY A 170 19.94 -1.90 -5.71
CA GLY A 170 20.29 -0.90 -6.73
C GLY A 170 19.65 0.48 -6.52
N CYS A 171 18.62 0.58 -5.68
CA CYS A 171 17.97 1.83 -5.33
C CYS A 171 18.70 2.61 -4.22
N ILE A 172 19.62 1.96 -3.48
CA ILE A 172 20.40 2.62 -2.44
C ILE A 172 21.37 3.62 -3.08
N THR A 173 21.45 4.80 -2.51
CA THR A 173 22.38 5.84 -2.97
C THR A 173 23.79 5.53 -2.48
N THR A 174 24.75 5.53 -3.40
CA THR A 174 26.17 5.33 -3.08
C THR A 174 26.93 6.65 -2.95
N ASP A 175 26.29 7.77 -3.30
CA ASP A 175 26.96 9.07 -3.38
C ASP A 175 26.46 10.09 -2.36
N ASN A 176 27.42 10.68 -1.67
CA ASN A 176 27.23 11.79 -0.73
C ASN A 176 27.04 13.17 -1.41
N GLY A 177 26.74 13.26 -2.71
CA GLY A 177 26.84 14.58 -3.29
C GLY A 177 26.32 14.94 -4.67
N ALA A 178 25.53 14.15 -5.37
CA ALA A 178 24.97 14.59 -6.64
C ALA A 178 23.46 14.85 -6.53
N ALA A 179 23.04 16.08 -6.83
CA ALA A 179 21.66 16.50 -6.89
C ALA A 179 20.96 15.80 -8.07
N ALA A 180 20.19 14.75 -7.79
CA ALA A 180 19.13 14.34 -8.69
C ALA A 180 17.90 15.21 -8.42
N SER A 181 17.16 15.57 -9.46
CA SER A 181 16.01 16.47 -9.45
C SER A 181 15.01 16.17 -8.33
N ASP A 182 14.71 17.17 -7.55
CA ASP A 182 14.17 17.13 -6.19
C ASP A 182 12.68 16.81 -6.06
N ASP A 183 11.95 16.43 -7.14
CA ASP A 183 10.49 16.40 -7.13
C ASP A 183 9.83 15.12 -7.65
N VAL A 184 10.52 13.99 -7.68
CA VAL A 184 9.89 12.74 -8.12
C VAL A 184 9.50 11.90 -6.92
N ASP A 185 8.22 11.96 -6.59
CA ASP A 185 7.59 11.03 -5.68
C ASP A 185 7.59 9.61 -6.27
N PRO A 186 8.22 8.62 -5.65
CA PRO A 186 8.30 7.25 -6.15
C PRO A 186 6.95 6.59 -6.40
N PHE A 187 5.91 7.05 -5.74
CA PHE A 187 4.57 6.46 -5.76
C PHE A 187 3.48 7.47 -6.13
N GLY A 188 3.85 8.63 -6.73
CA GLY A 188 2.92 9.73 -6.92
C GLY A 188 2.45 10.19 -5.55
N ARG A 189 3.39 10.66 -4.67
CA ARG A 189 2.93 11.35 -3.47
C ARG A 189 1.85 12.30 -3.94
N LYS A 190 0.63 12.01 -3.56
CA LYS A 190 -0.35 13.07 -3.53
C LYS A 190 0.37 14.18 -2.77
N GLN A 191 0.83 15.22 -3.49
CA GLN A 191 1.05 16.50 -2.84
C GLN A 191 -0.12 16.58 -1.88
N ASP A 192 0.12 16.76 -0.59
CA ASP A 192 -0.94 16.69 0.41
C ASP A 192 -2.13 17.44 -0.14
N VAL A 193 -3.08 16.65 -0.68
CA VAL A 193 -4.33 17.25 -1.16
C VAL A 193 -4.92 17.72 0.13
N SER A 194 -4.76 19.01 0.40
CA SER A 194 -5.12 19.55 1.69
C SER A 194 -6.56 19.13 1.91
N LYS A 195 -6.91 18.75 3.12
CA LYS A 195 -8.30 18.49 3.48
C LYS A 195 -9.20 19.61 2.94
N PHE A 196 -8.67 20.83 2.92
CA PHE A 196 -9.27 22.02 2.33
C PHE A 196 -9.58 21.84 0.82
N THR A 197 -8.65 21.32 0.01
CA THR A 197 -8.87 21.10 -1.44
C THR A 197 -9.95 20.05 -1.67
N LEU A 198 -9.96 18.96 -0.93
CA LEU A 198 -10.98 17.92 -1.02
C LEU A 198 -12.37 18.45 -0.60
N ASP A 199 -12.43 19.21 0.48
CA ASP A 199 -13.66 19.78 0.99
C ASP A 199 -14.19 20.86 0.04
N GLN A 200 -13.30 21.61 -0.60
CA GLN A 200 -13.65 22.59 -1.64
C GLN A 200 -14.25 21.91 -2.89
N ILE A 201 -13.64 20.83 -3.38
CA ILE A 201 -14.18 20.07 -4.52
C ILE A 201 -15.53 19.45 -4.17
N ARG A 202 -15.67 18.86 -2.97
CA ARG A 202 -16.95 18.32 -2.50
C ARG A 202 -18.05 19.39 -2.45
N TYR A 203 -17.70 20.56 -1.92
CA TYR A 203 -18.62 21.70 -1.87
C TYR A 203 -19.06 22.14 -3.27
N TRP A 204 -18.15 22.26 -4.22
CA TRP A 204 -18.47 22.60 -5.60
C TRP A 204 -19.38 21.54 -6.24
N VAL A 205 -19.02 20.26 -6.12
CA VAL A 205 -19.81 19.13 -6.66
C VAL A 205 -21.23 19.15 -6.08
N GLN A 206 -21.35 19.32 -4.78
CA GLN A 206 -22.63 19.34 -4.10
C GLN A 206 -23.52 20.52 -4.52
N THR A 207 -22.91 21.69 -4.65
CA THR A 207 -23.61 22.94 -4.97
C THR A 207 -23.94 23.03 -6.44
N ILE A 208 -22.99 22.77 -7.33
CA ILE A 208 -23.10 22.90 -8.78
C ILE A 208 -24.00 21.82 -9.38
N LEU A 209 -23.78 20.56 -8.96
CA LEU A 209 -24.52 19.40 -9.45
C LEU A 209 -25.81 19.13 -8.64
N THR A 210 -26.12 19.98 -7.68
CA THR A 210 -27.37 19.97 -6.89
C THR A 210 -27.66 18.66 -6.18
N PHE A 211 -26.63 18.07 -5.52
CA PHE A 211 -26.78 16.86 -4.71
C PHE A 211 -27.24 17.18 -3.28
N PRO A 212 -27.96 16.24 -2.61
CA PRO A 212 -28.36 16.41 -1.21
C PRO A 212 -27.16 16.69 -0.29
N PRO A 213 -27.34 17.53 0.74
CA PRO A 213 -26.24 17.88 1.68
C PRO A 213 -25.64 16.68 2.42
N ASP A 214 -26.41 15.61 2.59
CA ASP A 214 -26.01 14.36 3.28
C ASP A 214 -25.49 13.30 2.31
N ALA A 215 -25.39 13.58 1.01
CA ALA A 215 -24.86 12.62 0.05
C ALA A 215 -23.34 12.42 0.23
N PRO A 216 -22.85 11.21 0.52
CA PRO A 216 -21.43 10.96 0.59
C PRO A 216 -20.77 11.19 -0.78
N ILE A 217 -19.70 12.01 -0.80
CA ILE A 217 -18.92 12.31 -1.99
C ILE A 217 -17.48 11.84 -1.77
N VAL A 218 -17.04 10.92 -2.63
CA VAL A 218 -15.66 10.41 -2.63
C VAL A 218 -14.92 11.00 -3.83
N VAL A 219 -13.79 11.63 -3.57
CA VAL A 219 -12.90 12.21 -4.59
C VAL A 219 -11.58 11.45 -4.52
N LYS A 220 -11.13 10.90 -5.67
CA LYS A 220 -9.90 10.11 -5.78
C LYS A 220 -9.16 10.42 -7.08
N GLU A 221 -7.84 10.37 -7.04
CA GLU A 221 -7.03 10.26 -8.25
C GLU A 221 -7.01 8.81 -8.73
N VAL A 222 -7.17 8.63 -10.03
CA VAL A 222 -7.07 7.32 -10.69
C VAL A 222 -6.15 7.43 -11.90
N PRO A 223 -5.33 6.41 -12.17
CA PRO A 223 -4.47 6.43 -13.34
C PRO A 223 -5.31 6.36 -14.62
N CYS A 224 -4.98 7.18 -15.62
CA CYS A 224 -5.52 7.07 -16.96
C CYS A 224 -4.53 6.33 -17.85
N VAL A 225 -4.97 5.22 -18.46
CA VAL A 225 -4.13 4.35 -19.29
C VAL A 225 -4.28 4.61 -20.80
N LYS A 226 -5.10 5.58 -21.20
CA LYS A 226 -5.34 5.89 -22.62
C LYS A 226 -4.21 6.77 -23.17
N ALA A 227 -3.73 6.44 -24.38
CA ALA A 227 -2.75 7.26 -25.06
C ALA A 227 -3.32 8.67 -25.38
N GLY A 228 -2.57 9.71 -25.06
CA GLY A 228 -2.98 11.11 -25.26
C GLY A 228 -3.70 11.77 -24.09
N CYS A 229 -4.07 11.01 -23.04
CA CYS A 229 -4.65 11.56 -21.83
C CYS A 229 -3.59 11.93 -20.79
N PRO A 230 -3.88 12.82 -19.84
CA PRO A 230 -3.08 13.00 -18.64
C PRO A 230 -2.89 11.65 -17.92
N PRO A 231 -1.72 11.39 -17.33
CA PRO A 231 -1.44 10.12 -16.67
C PRO A 231 -2.32 9.84 -15.44
N VAL A 232 -3.01 10.88 -14.95
CA VAL A 232 -3.87 10.82 -13.77
C VAL A 232 -5.13 11.62 -14.05
N GLU A 233 -6.29 11.11 -13.67
CA GLU A 233 -7.58 11.77 -13.68
C GLU A 233 -8.17 11.80 -12.28
N THR A 234 -9.00 12.81 -11.99
CA THR A 234 -9.77 12.86 -10.74
C THR A 234 -11.13 12.22 -10.95
N ALA A 235 -11.40 11.14 -10.24
CA ALA A 235 -12.69 10.49 -10.20
C ALA A 235 -13.48 10.98 -8.98
N ILE A 236 -14.74 11.36 -9.21
CA ILE A 236 -15.68 11.83 -8.19
C ILE A 236 -16.86 10.86 -8.19
N MET A 237 -17.13 10.24 -7.04
CA MET A 237 -18.27 9.33 -6.87
C MET A 237 -19.24 9.91 -5.85
N VAL A 238 -20.51 10.02 -6.22
CA VAL A 238 -21.59 10.50 -5.36
C VAL A 238 -22.54 9.35 -5.08
N PHE A 239 -22.76 9.07 -3.80
CA PHE A 239 -23.62 7.98 -3.35
C PHE A 239 -24.99 8.53 -2.95
N LEU A 240 -26.02 8.11 -3.68
CA LEU A 240 -27.41 8.49 -3.42
C LEU A 240 -28.16 7.33 -2.81
N LYS A 241 -29.16 7.63 -1.96
CA LYS A 241 -30.01 6.58 -1.36
C LYS A 241 -30.82 5.89 -2.46
N ASN A 242 -30.75 4.57 -2.51
CA ASN A 242 -31.49 3.72 -3.45
C ASN A 242 -31.17 3.92 -4.95
N GLU A 243 -30.05 4.55 -5.27
CA GLU A 243 -29.56 4.69 -6.64
C GLU A 243 -28.12 4.16 -6.74
N PRO A 244 -27.70 3.69 -7.94
CA PRO A 244 -26.29 3.37 -8.15
C PRO A 244 -25.44 4.66 -8.03
N PRO A 245 -24.17 4.54 -7.58
CA PRO A 245 -23.28 5.69 -7.46
C PRO A 245 -23.13 6.42 -8.79
N ARG A 246 -23.28 7.73 -8.79
CA ARG A 246 -22.96 8.56 -9.96
C ARG A 246 -21.47 8.87 -9.96
N THR A 247 -20.82 8.62 -11.09
CA THR A 247 -19.38 8.82 -11.25
C THR A 247 -19.12 9.93 -12.26
N PHE A 248 -18.25 10.84 -11.90
CA PHE A 248 -17.75 11.92 -12.74
C PHE A 248 -16.25 11.82 -12.87
N LYS A 249 -15.69 12.33 -13.97
CA LYS A 249 -14.25 12.32 -14.21
C LYS A 249 -13.78 13.73 -14.62
N ILE A 250 -12.62 14.12 -14.13
CA ILE A 250 -11.94 15.35 -14.50
C ILE A 250 -10.53 14.96 -14.93
N LEU A 251 -10.12 15.37 -16.13
CA LEU A 251 -8.81 15.09 -16.70
C LEU A 251 -7.72 16.01 -16.11
N ALA A 252 -7.63 16.01 -14.79
CA ALA A 252 -6.68 16.79 -14.01
C ALA A 252 -6.39 16.09 -12.68
N ARG A 253 -5.26 16.41 -12.07
CA ARG A 253 -4.97 16.01 -10.69
C ARG A 253 -5.89 16.74 -9.72
N ILE A 254 -6.12 16.18 -8.53
CA ILE A 254 -7.00 16.79 -7.51
C ILE A 254 -6.59 18.21 -7.14
N ASN A 255 -5.29 18.50 -7.05
CA ASN A 255 -4.76 19.83 -6.73
C ASN A 255 -4.90 20.84 -7.90
N GLU A 256 -5.17 20.37 -9.10
CA GLU A 256 -5.39 21.17 -10.32
C GLU A 256 -6.87 21.37 -10.64
N VAL A 257 -7.77 20.70 -9.89
CA VAL A 257 -9.21 20.82 -10.08
C VAL A 257 -9.67 22.24 -9.72
N THR A 258 -10.31 22.91 -10.68
CA THR A 258 -10.87 24.24 -10.53
C THR A 258 -12.40 24.20 -10.48
N PHE A 259 -13.00 25.30 -10.11
CA PHE A 259 -14.46 25.49 -10.18
C PHE A 259 -15.02 25.20 -11.59
N ASP A 260 -14.34 25.70 -12.63
CA ASP A 260 -14.76 25.51 -14.03
C ASP A 260 -14.71 24.04 -14.44
N HIS A 261 -13.74 23.27 -13.96
CA HIS A 261 -13.69 21.82 -14.18
C HIS A 261 -14.94 21.11 -13.66
N VAL A 262 -15.40 21.49 -12.45
CA VAL A 262 -16.60 20.89 -11.84
C VAL A 262 -17.86 21.39 -12.53
N TYR A 263 -17.91 22.70 -12.93
CA TYR A 263 -19.03 23.27 -13.64
C TYR A 263 -19.27 22.58 -14.99
N ASN A 264 -18.20 22.31 -15.73
CA ASN A 264 -18.27 21.63 -17.03
C ASN A 264 -18.76 20.15 -16.93
N LEU A 265 -18.80 19.56 -15.75
CA LEU A 265 -19.39 18.23 -15.55
C LEU A 265 -20.92 18.21 -15.77
N ILE A 266 -21.59 19.37 -15.74
CA ILE A 266 -23.01 19.46 -16.07
C ILE A 266 -23.24 19.01 -17.51
N GLU A 267 -22.37 19.46 -18.44
CA GLU A 267 -22.50 19.20 -19.86
C GLU A 267 -21.78 17.91 -20.29
N ASN A 268 -20.66 17.60 -19.63
CA ASN A 268 -19.82 16.42 -19.94
C ASN A 268 -19.38 15.69 -18.68
N PRO A 269 -20.22 14.84 -18.09
CA PRO A 269 -19.94 14.16 -16.82
C PRO A 269 -18.81 13.12 -16.92
N LEU A 270 -18.53 12.61 -18.10
CA LEU A 270 -17.50 11.62 -18.38
C LEU A 270 -16.69 12.06 -19.61
N PRO A 271 -15.82 13.06 -19.47
CA PRO A 271 -14.98 13.47 -20.59
C PRO A 271 -14.18 12.26 -21.07
N CYS A 272 -14.38 11.88 -22.32
CA CYS A 272 -13.59 10.84 -22.97
C CYS A 272 -12.38 11.47 -23.66
N CYS A 273 -11.21 10.92 -23.40
CA CYS A 273 -10.07 11.16 -24.26
C CYS A 273 -10.24 10.44 -25.60
#